data_3afa41428d2f5ce72a55f16a621857f0
#
_entry.id   3afa41428d2f5ce72a55f16a621857f0
#
_cell.length_a   1.000
_cell.length_b   1.000
_cell.length_c   1.000
_cell.angle_alpha   90.00
_cell.angle_beta   90.00
_cell.angle_gamma   90.00
#
_symmetry.space_group_name_H-M   'P 1'
#
loop_
_entity.id
_entity.type
_entity.pdbx_description
1 polymer ?
#
loop_
_entity_poly.entity_id
_entity_poly.type
_entity_poly.pdbx_seq_one_letter_code
_entity_poly.pdbx_strand_id
1 'polypeptide(L)'
;MSRRALRSLSLAAALLGVTMSGGCGYSLAGRGSFLPEYIRNIGVPAFTNSTAVFDVDRRVTDKVRTELSGRGKYKIFPTAAGNDAVLTGEITSIMVTPILFNQNQQASRYALVMSAKVEFQDLKSGKVLWSNPALQFREEFEPATAGTIGDATAFFGQDVNALDRMSTEFARSVVSALLEAF
;
A
#
# COMPACT_ATOMS: atom_id res chain seq x y z
N MET A 1 61.94 30.45 -11.99
CA MET A 1 60.42 30.38 -12.11
C MET A 1 59.83 31.54 -11.34
N SER A 2 59.11 32.45 -12.00
CA SER A 2 58.65 33.70 -11.41
C SER A 2 57.48 33.42 -10.51
N ARG A 3 57.41 34.11 -9.34
CA ARG A 3 56.34 34.00 -8.36
C ARG A 3 54.89 34.22 -8.94
N ARG A 4 54.85 34.84 -10.14
CA ARG A 4 53.63 35.05 -10.90
C ARG A 4 53.09 33.73 -11.56
N ALA A 5 53.99 32.86 -12.05
CA ALA A 5 53.67 31.59 -12.67
C ALA A 5 53.15 30.57 -11.65
N LEU A 6 53.65 30.60 -10.41
CA LEU A 6 53.12 29.75 -9.33
C LEU A 6 51.70 30.16 -8.89
N ARG A 7 51.43 31.49 -8.88
CA ARG A 7 50.10 31.99 -8.49
C ARG A 7 49.04 31.73 -9.56
N SER A 8 49.39 31.76 -10.83
CA SER A 8 48.48 31.41 -11.92
C SER A 8 48.17 29.89 -11.96
N LEU A 9 49.18 29.07 -11.63
CA LEU A 9 48.99 27.60 -11.58
C LEU A 9 48.10 27.19 -10.41
N SER A 10 48.24 27.85 -9.25
CA SER A 10 47.38 27.58 -8.09
C SER A 10 45.94 28.04 -8.29
N LEU A 11 45.71 29.16 -9.01
CA LEU A 11 44.34 29.62 -9.33
C LEU A 11 43.65 28.69 -10.34
N ALA A 12 44.39 28.18 -11.34
CA ALA A 12 43.86 27.22 -12.32
C ALA A 12 43.47 25.86 -11.66
N ALA A 13 44.27 25.37 -10.70
CA ALA A 13 43.97 24.16 -9.96
C ALA A 13 42.76 24.32 -9.04
N ALA A 14 42.58 25.50 -8.43
CA ALA A 14 41.39 25.78 -7.61
C ALA A 14 40.12 25.90 -8.45
N LEU A 15 40.17 26.44 -9.66
CA LEU A 15 39.01 26.50 -10.57
C LEU A 15 38.62 25.12 -11.10
N LEU A 16 39.58 24.22 -11.33
CA LEU A 16 39.32 22.86 -11.80
C LEU A 16 38.66 21.98 -10.70
N GLY A 17 38.95 22.25 -9.42
CA GLY A 17 38.37 21.53 -8.28
C GLY A 17 36.87 21.81 -8.03
N VAL A 18 36.37 22.96 -8.48
CA VAL A 18 34.95 23.35 -8.26
C VAL A 18 34.01 22.72 -9.29
N THR A 19 34.50 22.24 -10.43
CA THR A 19 33.66 21.63 -11.47
C THR A 19 33.38 20.14 -11.26
N MET A 20 33.99 19.50 -10.24
CA MET A 20 33.75 18.07 -9.92
C MET A 20 32.72 17.84 -8.82
N SER A 21 32.01 18.84 -8.34
CA SER A 21 30.81 18.64 -7.55
C SER A 21 29.66 18.20 -8.49
N GLY A 22 29.83 17.03 -9.10
CA GLY A 22 28.85 16.33 -9.90
C GLY A 22 27.61 16.12 -9.04
N GLY A 23 26.53 16.74 -9.45
CA GLY A 23 25.24 16.65 -8.79
C GLY A 23 24.89 15.21 -8.47
N CYS A 24 24.54 14.94 -7.25
CA CYS A 24 23.79 13.75 -6.90
C CYS A 24 22.55 13.73 -7.80
N GLY A 25 22.61 12.92 -8.84
CA GLY A 25 21.47 12.63 -9.71
C GLY A 25 20.40 11.91 -8.92
N TYR A 26 19.66 12.62 -8.10
CA TYR A 26 18.35 12.19 -7.63
C TYR A 26 17.44 12.24 -8.85
N SER A 27 17.43 11.17 -9.62
CA SER A 27 16.35 10.87 -10.53
C SER A 27 15.09 10.73 -9.66
N LEU A 28 14.13 11.65 -9.81
CA LEU A 28 12.78 11.43 -9.30
C LEU A 28 12.23 10.17 -10.02
N ALA A 29 12.45 9.01 -9.44
CA ALA A 29 11.69 7.81 -9.75
C ALA A 29 10.25 8.11 -9.30
N GLY A 30 9.35 8.45 -10.22
CA GLY A 30 7.99 8.78 -9.82
C GLY A 30 7.09 9.45 -10.86
N ARG A 31 7.46 9.43 -12.13
CA ARG A 31 6.56 9.81 -13.24
C ARG A 31 6.50 8.73 -14.31
N GLY A 32 6.59 7.46 -13.91
CA GLY A 32 6.21 6.37 -14.79
C GLY A 32 4.69 6.36 -14.96
N SER A 33 4.21 6.14 -16.16
CA SER A 33 2.82 5.72 -16.37
C SER A 33 2.73 4.30 -15.85
N PHE A 34 2.18 4.14 -14.67
CA PHE A 34 2.16 2.89 -13.91
C PHE A 34 1.50 1.72 -14.67
N LEU A 35 0.48 2.00 -15.43
CA LEU A 35 -0.24 1.00 -16.23
C LEU A 35 -0.16 1.35 -17.72
N PRO A 36 -0.30 0.35 -18.62
CA PRO A 36 -0.43 0.60 -20.06
C PRO A 36 -1.47 1.67 -20.34
N GLU A 37 -1.18 2.60 -21.26
CA GLU A 37 -2.02 3.79 -21.55
C GLU A 37 -3.45 3.46 -21.98
N TYR A 38 -3.68 2.27 -22.51
CA TYR A 38 -5.01 1.82 -22.90
C TYR A 38 -5.89 1.37 -21.73
N ILE A 39 -5.30 1.12 -20.54
CA ILE A 39 -6.08 0.78 -19.35
C ILE A 39 -6.64 2.08 -18.75
N ARG A 40 -7.92 2.29 -18.96
CA ARG A 40 -8.67 3.44 -18.44
C ARG A 40 -9.83 3.02 -17.56
N ASN A 41 -10.41 1.85 -17.84
CA ASN A 41 -11.54 1.30 -17.12
C ASN A 41 -11.07 0.08 -16.32
N ILE A 42 -11.21 0.14 -15.00
CA ILE A 42 -10.81 -0.94 -14.10
C ILE A 42 -12.04 -1.47 -13.39
N GLY A 43 -12.28 -2.77 -13.57
CA GLY A 43 -13.27 -3.51 -12.79
C GLY A 43 -12.71 -3.87 -11.42
N VAL A 44 -13.47 -3.60 -10.36
CA VAL A 44 -13.16 -4.05 -9.00
C VAL A 44 -14.41 -4.73 -8.45
N PRO A 45 -14.65 -6.02 -8.76
CA PRO A 45 -15.74 -6.78 -8.16
C PRO A 45 -15.56 -6.87 -6.64
N ALA A 46 -16.60 -7.29 -5.92
CA ALA A 46 -16.49 -7.50 -4.49
C ALA A 46 -15.37 -8.53 -4.19
N PHE A 47 -14.52 -8.20 -3.23
CA PHE A 47 -13.51 -9.14 -2.73
C PHE A 47 -14.20 -10.33 -2.08
N THR A 48 -13.55 -11.50 -2.11
CA THR A 48 -14.05 -12.67 -1.40
C THR A 48 -13.59 -12.62 0.06
N ASN A 49 -14.46 -13.04 0.99
CA ASN A 49 -14.14 -13.12 2.41
C ASN A 49 -14.07 -14.59 2.85
N SER A 50 -12.88 -15.05 3.19
CA SER A 50 -12.63 -16.39 3.76
C SER A 50 -12.46 -16.36 5.28
N THR A 51 -12.83 -15.24 5.94
CA THR A 51 -12.70 -15.06 7.39
C THR A 51 -14.05 -15.10 8.10
N ALA A 52 -14.02 -15.17 9.42
CA ALA A 52 -15.24 -15.08 10.24
C ALA A 52 -15.72 -13.63 10.47
N VAL A 53 -14.95 -12.63 10.05
CA VAL A 53 -15.32 -11.22 10.26
C VAL A 53 -16.35 -10.79 9.22
N PHE A 54 -17.52 -10.45 9.69
CA PHE A 54 -18.65 -10.05 8.85
C PHE A 54 -18.37 -8.70 8.14
N ASP A 55 -18.82 -8.57 6.88
CA ASP A 55 -18.84 -7.32 6.10
C ASP A 55 -17.45 -6.75 5.75
N VAL A 56 -16.36 -7.48 6.01
CA VAL A 56 -14.99 -7.00 5.72
C VAL A 56 -14.73 -6.90 4.22
N ASP A 57 -15.24 -7.85 3.44
CA ASP A 57 -15.15 -7.88 1.98
C ASP A 57 -15.76 -6.63 1.33
N ARG A 58 -16.97 -6.27 1.73
CA ARG A 58 -17.64 -5.06 1.24
C ARG A 58 -16.87 -3.80 1.60
N ARG A 59 -16.48 -3.66 2.88
CA ARG A 59 -15.75 -2.47 3.35
C ARG A 59 -14.41 -2.31 2.65
N VAL A 60 -13.62 -3.37 2.58
CA VAL A 60 -12.33 -3.37 1.88
C VAL A 60 -12.52 -3.02 0.41
N THR A 61 -13.50 -3.65 -0.26
CA THR A 61 -13.79 -3.38 -1.67
C THR A 61 -14.13 -1.91 -1.92
N ASP A 62 -15.02 -1.34 -1.10
CA ASP A 62 -15.44 0.05 -1.25
C ASP A 62 -14.28 1.03 -1.00
N LYS A 63 -13.39 0.73 -0.03
CA LYS A 63 -12.19 1.54 0.22
C LYS A 63 -11.19 1.43 -0.94
N VAL A 64 -10.98 0.23 -1.50
CA VAL A 64 -10.10 0.03 -2.68
C VAL A 64 -10.64 0.79 -3.90
N ARG A 65 -11.95 0.72 -4.16
CA ARG A 65 -12.58 1.50 -5.25
C ARG A 65 -12.40 3.00 -5.05
N THR A 66 -12.61 3.49 -3.82
CA THR A 66 -12.44 4.90 -3.46
C THR A 66 -10.99 5.35 -3.66
N GLU A 67 -10.04 4.57 -3.18
CA GLU A 67 -8.61 4.88 -3.30
C GLU A 67 -8.14 4.90 -4.76
N LEU A 68 -8.54 3.91 -5.58
CA LEU A 68 -8.25 3.88 -7.01
C LEU A 68 -8.88 5.08 -7.76
N SER A 69 -10.14 5.43 -7.43
CA SER A 69 -10.82 6.60 -8.01
C SER A 69 -10.12 7.90 -7.64
N GLY A 70 -9.60 8.00 -6.41
CA GLY A 70 -8.87 9.15 -5.91
C GLY A 70 -7.55 9.44 -6.64
N ARG A 71 -6.98 8.44 -7.32
CA ARG A 71 -5.78 8.62 -8.15
C ARG A 71 -6.07 9.37 -9.47
N GLY A 72 -7.35 9.59 -9.81
CA GLY A 72 -7.81 10.49 -10.86
C GLY A 72 -7.56 10.05 -12.32
N LYS A 73 -6.91 8.90 -12.53
CA LYS A 73 -6.53 8.42 -13.88
C LYS A 73 -7.50 7.38 -14.44
N TYR A 74 -8.22 6.66 -13.58
CA TYR A 74 -8.99 5.48 -13.95
C TYR A 74 -10.46 5.64 -13.61
N LYS A 75 -11.32 5.07 -14.46
CA LYS A 75 -12.74 4.90 -14.15
C LYS A 75 -12.95 3.53 -13.51
N ILE A 76 -13.54 3.52 -12.33
CA ILE A 76 -13.69 2.31 -11.51
C ILE A 76 -15.12 1.78 -11.63
N PHE A 77 -15.26 0.49 -11.90
CA PHE A 77 -16.52 -0.20 -12.07
C PHE A 77 -16.67 -1.37 -11.08
N PRO A 78 -17.89 -1.67 -10.62
CA PRO A 78 -18.10 -2.76 -9.66
C PRO A 78 -18.09 -4.16 -10.28
N THR A 79 -17.97 -4.27 -11.60
CA THR A 79 -18.01 -5.54 -12.34
C THR A 79 -16.70 -5.76 -13.08
N ALA A 80 -16.35 -7.03 -13.35
CA ALA A 80 -15.19 -7.35 -14.17
C ALA A 80 -15.45 -7.14 -15.66
N ALA A 81 -16.65 -7.50 -16.13
CA ALA A 81 -16.97 -7.51 -17.56
C ALA A 81 -17.01 -6.08 -18.18
N GLY A 82 -16.48 -5.96 -19.39
CA GLY A 82 -16.53 -4.73 -20.18
C GLY A 82 -15.46 -3.70 -19.81
N ASN A 83 -14.51 -4.04 -18.95
CA ASN A 83 -13.41 -3.17 -18.56
C ASN A 83 -12.11 -3.54 -19.28
N ASP A 84 -11.10 -2.68 -19.18
CA ASP A 84 -9.77 -2.94 -19.75
C ASP A 84 -8.96 -3.89 -18.86
N ALA A 85 -9.11 -3.75 -17.55
CA ALA A 85 -8.46 -4.58 -16.55
C ALA A 85 -9.37 -4.86 -15.36
N VAL A 86 -9.05 -5.86 -14.55
CA VAL A 86 -9.77 -6.24 -13.34
C VAL A 86 -8.81 -6.41 -12.16
N LEU A 87 -9.19 -5.85 -11.02
CA LEU A 87 -8.56 -6.09 -9.73
C LEU A 87 -9.46 -7.01 -8.90
N THR A 88 -8.99 -8.21 -8.61
CA THR A 88 -9.67 -9.19 -7.75
C THR A 88 -8.91 -9.38 -6.45
N GLY A 89 -9.61 -9.74 -5.39
CA GLY A 89 -8.99 -10.01 -4.11
C GLY A 89 -9.78 -11.01 -3.26
N GLU A 90 -9.05 -11.72 -2.41
CA GLU A 90 -9.57 -12.62 -1.40
C GLU A 90 -8.94 -12.29 -0.05
N ILE A 91 -9.74 -11.96 0.95
CA ILE A 91 -9.28 -11.80 2.33
C ILE A 91 -9.21 -13.18 2.95
N THR A 92 -7.97 -13.65 3.20
CA THR A 92 -7.71 -15.05 3.59
C THR A 92 -7.67 -15.24 5.10
N SER A 93 -7.22 -14.22 5.84
CA SER A 93 -7.21 -14.29 7.31
C SER A 93 -7.21 -12.89 7.94
N ILE A 94 -7.77 -12.82 9.14
CA ILE A 94 -7.63 -11.67 10.05
C ILE A 94 -7.31 -12.24 11.43
N MET A 95 -6.14 -11.85 11.96
CA MET A 95 -5.64 -12.31 13.25
C MET A 95 -5.47 -11.13 14.20
N VAL A 96 -5.85 -11.33 15.46
CA VAL A 96 -5.65 -10.40 16.56
C VAL A 96 -4.77 -11.08 17.62
N THR A 97 -3.63 -10.48 17.93
CA THR A 97 -2.67 -11.06 18.88
C THR A 97 -2.27 -10.01 19.89
N PRO A 98 -2.35 -10.29 21.20
CA PRO A 98 -1.83 -9.38 22.23
C PRO A 98 -0.31 -9.26 22.11
N ILE A 99 0.20 -8.02 22.14
CA ILE A 99 1.64 -7.72 22.01
C ILE A 99 2.22 -6.96 23.20
N LEU A 100 1.35 -6.39 24.05
CA LEU A 100 1.77 -5.72 25.28
C LEU A 100 0.78 -6.02 26.40
N PHE A 101 1.31 -6.19 27.61
CA PHE A 101 0.52 -6.43 28.82
C PHE A 101 0.79 -5.35 29.86
N ASN A 102 -0.23 -4.95 30.60
CA ASN A 102 -0.13 -4.02 31.72
C ASN A 102 0.37 -4.73 33.00
N GLN A 103 0.52 -3.98 34.09
CA GLN A 103 0.98 -4.52 35.39
C GLN A 103 0.05 -5.59 36.00
N ASN A 104 -1.21 -5.62 35.56
CA ASN A 104 -2.22 -6.60 35.99
C ASN A 104 -2.26 -7.82 35.06
N GLN A 105 -1.27 -8.00 34.17
CA GLN A 105 -1.20 -9.05 33.16
C GLN A 105 -2.39 -9.07 32.18
N GLN A 106 -3.05 -7.93 32.00
CA GLN A 106 -4.09 -7.75 31.01
C GLN A 106 -3.49 -7.17 29.73
N ALA A 107 -3.91 -7.68 28.57
CA ALA A 107 -3.46 -7.15 27.30
C ALA A 107 -3.88 -5.68 27.15
N SER A 108 -2.91 -4.82 26.86
CA SER A 108 -3.08 -3.38 26.69
C SER A 108 -2.84 -2.93 25.26
N ARG A 109 -2.19 -3.78 24.43
CA ARG A 109 -2.02 -3.52 22.99
C ARG A 109 -2.11 -4.82 22.21
N TYR A 110 -2.71 -4.73 21.04
CA TYR A 110 -2.91 -5.84 20.11
C TYR A 110 -2.30 -5.51 18.75
N ALA A 111 -1.77 -6.53 18.07
CA ALA A 111 -1.48 -6.49 16.65
C ALA A 111 -2.65 -7.09 15.88
N LEU A 112 -3.14 -6.32 14.92
CA LEU A 112 -4.10 -6.75 13.91
C LEU A 112 -3.35 -7.08 12.64
N VAL A 113 -3.52 -8.29 12.10
CA VAL A 113 -2.90 -8.71 10.83
C VAL A 113 -4.01 -9.20 9.90
N MET A 114 -4.19 -8.48 8.80
CA MET A 114 -5.04 -8.91 7.68
C MET A 114 -4.17 -9.47 6.57
N SER A 115 -4.48 -10.66 6.08
CA SER A 115 -3.83 -11.27 4.93
C SER A 115 -4.81 -11.39 3.77
N ALA A 116 -4.33 -11.12 2.55
CA ALA A 116 -5.14 -11.21 1.35
C ALA A 116 -4.32 -11.70 0.16
N LYS A 117 -4.99 -12.35 -0.78
CA LYS A 117 -4.51 -12.57 -2.14
C LYS A 117 -5.11 -11.48 -3.02
N VAL A 118 -4.28 -10.84 -3.84
CA VAL A 118 -4.74 -9.79 -4.74
C VAL A 118 -4.12 -10.03 -6.11
N GLU A 119 -4.93 -9.89 -7.16
CA GLU A 119 -4.48 -10.06 -8.54
C GLU A 119 -5.05 -8.94 -9.41
N PHE A 120 -4.20 -8.40 -10.28
CA PHE A 120 -4.57 -7.42 -11.29
C PHE A 120 -4.29 -7.98 -12.68
N GLN A 121 -5.34 -8.16 -13.45
CA GLN A 121 -5.29 -8.79 -14.76
C GLN A 121 -5.74 -7.83 -15.86
N ASP A 122 -5.00 -7.80 -16.96
CA ASP A 122 -5.42 -7.18 -18.20
C ASP A 122 -6.43 -8.09 -18.93
N LEU A 123 -7.64 -7.59 -19.13
CA LEU A 123 -8.70 -8.37 -19.76
C LEU A 123 -8.59 -8.44 -21.28
N LYS A 124 -7.79 -7.55 -21.91
CA LYS A 124 -7.57 -7.58 -23.37
C LYS A 124 -6.56 -8.65 -23.76
N SER A 125 -5.46 -8.75 -23.02
CA SER A 125 -4.42 -9.75 -23.29
C SER A 125 -4.59 -11.03 -22.48
N GLY A 126 -5.41 -11.04 -21.44
CA GLY A 126 -5.55 -12.12 -20.47
C GLY A 126 -4.34 -12.26 -19.53
N LYS A 127 -3.39 -11.33 -19.56
CA LYS A 127 -2.15 -11.40 -18.78
C LYS A 127 -2.36 -10.86 -17.38
N VAL A 128 -1.85 -11.58 -16.37
CA VAL A 128 -1.70 -11.04 -15.01
C VAL A 128 -0.58 -10.00 -15.04
N LEU A 129 -0.92 -8.77 -14.75
CA LEU A 129 -0.01 -7.64 -14.74
C LEU A 129 0.70 -7.53 -13.38
N TRP A 130 -0.04 -7.81 -12.31
CA TRP A 130 0.48 -7.81 -10.96
C TRP A 130 -0.30 -8.79 -10.08
N SER A 131 0.39 -9.46 -9.18
CA SER A 131 -0.25 -10.30 -8.17
C SER A 131 0.57 -10.33 -6.90
N ASN A 132 -0.13 -10.40 -5.77
CA ASN A 132 0.47 -10.69 -4.48
C ASN A 132 -0.37 -11.77 -3.79
N PRO A 133 0.12 -13.01 -3.70
CA PRO A 133 -0.62 -14.14 -3.14
C PRO A 133 -0.67 -14.12 -1.60
N ALA A 134 0.11 -13.26 -0.94
CA ALA A 134 0.23 -13.21 0.52
C ALA A 134 0.48 -11.78 0.99
N LEU A 135 -0.30 -10.82 0.46
CA LEU A 135 -0.24 -9.45 0.92
C LEU A 135 -0.69 -9.38 2.38
N GLN A 136 0.14 -8.78 3.23
CA GLN A 136 -0.17 -8.61 4.64
C GLN A 136 -0.20 -7.12 4.99
N PHE A 137 -1.21 -6.77 5.76
CA PHE A 137 -1.35 -5.48 6.42
C PHE A 137 -1.35 -5.70 7.92
N ARG A 138 -0.54 -4.93 8.66
CA ARG A 138 -0.43 -5.00 10.10
C ARG A 138 -0.67 -3.63 10.70
N GLU A 139 -1.55 -3.57 11.69
CA GLU A 139 -1.81 -2.39 12.52
C GLU A 139 -1.73 -2.74 13.99
N GLU A 140 -1.29 -1.79 14.82
CA GLU A 140 -1.31 -1.92 16.27
C GLU A 140 -2.47 -1.12 16.85
N PHE A 141 -3.13 -1.70 17.81
CA PHE A 141 -4.34 -1.14 18.41
C PHE A 141 -4.29 -1.21 19.93
N GLU A 142 -4.70 -0.11 20.58
CA GLU A 142 -4.91 -0.05 22.03
C GLU A 142 -6.42 0.03 22.29
N PRO A 143 -7.04 -1.02 22.90
CA PRO A 143 -8.47 -0.98 23.23
C PRO A 143 -8.72 0.05 24.33
N ALA A 144 -9.89 0.69 24.29
CA ALA A 144 -10.29 1.68 25.30
C ALA A 144 -10.38 1.08 26.72
N THR A 145 -10.60 -0.24 26.80
CA THR A 145 -10.65 -0.98 28.07
C THR A 145 -9.67 -2.15 28.00
N ALA A 146 -8.73 -2.24 28.94
CA ALA A 146 -7.84 -3.38 29.04
C ALA A 146 -8.63 -4.65 29.30
N GLY A 147 -8.35 -5.72 28.55
CA GLY A 147 -9.06 -6.98 28.66
C GLY A 147 -8.57 -8.02 27.68
N THR A 148 -9.11 -9.21 27.77
CA THR A 148 -8.81 -10.28 26.82
C THR A 148 -9.74 -10.20 25.63
N ILE A 149 -9.21 -9.95 24.44
CA ILE A 149 -9.93 -10.07 23.19
C ILE A 149 -9.63 -11.45 22.61
N GLY A 150 -10.65 -12.27 22.44
CA GLY A 150 -10.49 -13.68 22.09
C GLY A 150 -10.09 -13.87 20.61
N ASP A 151 -10.72 -13.11 19.71
CA ASP A 151 -10.50 -13.23 18.27
C ASP A 151 -10.87 -11.93 17.53
N ALA A 152 -10.69 -11.92 16.22
CA ALA A 152 -10.98 -10.77 15.37
C ALA A 152 -12.47 -10.37 15.41
N THR A 153 -13.40 -11.32 15.51
CA THR A 153 -14.83 -11.04 15.55
C THR A 153 -15.21 -10.29 16.83
N ALA A 154 -14.71 -10.77 17.98
CA ALA A 154 -14.90 -10.11 19.27
C ALA A 154 -14.25 -8.71 19.30
N PHE A 155 -13.09 -8.54 18.68
CA PHE A 155 -12.41 -7.26 18.55
C PHE A 155 -13.27 -6.24 17.81
N PHE A 156 -13.72 -6.55 16.60
CA PHE A 156 -14.51 -5.63 15.79
C PHE A 156 -15.92 -5.42 16.33
N GLY A 157 -16.43 -6.33 17.16
CA GLY A 157 -17.66 -6.14 17.92
C GLY A 157 -17.52 -5.05 18.99
N GLN A 158 -16.32 -4.82 19.52
CA GLN A 158 -16.05 -3.77 20.52
C GLN A 158 -15.67 -2.44 19.89
N ASP A 159 -14.97 -2.43 18.74
CA ASP A 159 -14.59 -1.22 18.02
C ASP A 159 -14.97 -1.31 16.54
N VAL A 160 -16.17 -0.83 16.23
CA VAL A 160 -16.70 -0.79 14.85
C VAL A 160 -15.85 0.09 13.94
N ASN A 161 -15.17 1.11 14.49
CA ASN A 161 -14.33 2.04 13.72
C ASN A 161 -12.97 1.42 13.36
N ALA A 162 -12.51 0.43 14.13
CA ALA A 162 -11.24 -0.24 13.84
C ALA A 162 -11.27 -0.95 12.49
N LEU A 163 -12.38 -1.59 12.14
CA LEU A 163 -12.53 -2.24 10.83
C LEU A 163 -12.51 -1.22 9.69
N ASP A 164 -13.11 -0.05 9.87
CA ASP A 164 -13.11 1.01 8.84
C ASP A 164 -11.70 1.59 8.64
N ARG A 165 -10.97 1.88 9.72
CA ARG A 165 -9.58 2.33 9.65
C ARG A 165 -8.69 1.30 8.97
N MET A 166 -8.75 0.05 9.43
CA MET A 166 -7.97 -1.04 8.84
C MET A 166 -8.26 -1.22 7.35
N SER A 167 -9.54 -1.20 6.96
CA SER A 167 -9.93 -1.31 5.54
C SER A 167 -9.40 -0.15 4.70
N THR A 168 -9.35 1.06 5.27
CA THR A 168 -8.81 2.24 4.59
C THR A 168 -7.30 2.12 4.37
N GLU A 169 -6.55 1.76 5.40
CA GLU A 169 -5.09 1.63 5.29
C GLU A 169 -4.69 0.42 4.43
N PHE A 170 -5.44 -0.68 4.52
CA PHE A 170 -5.26 -1.82 3.62
C PHE A 170 -5.47 -1.41 2.16
N ALA A 171 -6.54 -0.67 1.85
CA ALA A 171 -6.82 -0.19 0.50
C ALA A 171 -5.69 0.70 -0.04
N ARG A 172 -5.17 1.61 0.77
CA ARG A 172 -4.00 2.43 0.41
C ARG A 172 -2.78 1.56 0.09
N SER A 173 -2.50 0.57 0.92
CA SER A 173 -1.37 -0.35 0.72
C SER A 173 -1.50 -1.14 -0.58
N VAL A 174 -2.69 -1.69 -0.88
CA VAL A 174 -2.97 -2.41 -2.12
C VAL A 174 -2.77 -1.51 -3.34
N VAL A 175 -3.38 -0.32 -3.33
CA VAL A 175 -3.35 0.60 -4.48
C VAL A 175 -1.93 1.15 -4.69
N SER A 176 -1.21 1.47 -3.62
CA SER A 176 0.18 1.90 -3.73
C SER A 176 1.06 0.78 -4.28
N ALA A 177 0.98 -0.43 -3.73
CA ALA A 177 1.75 -1.58 -4.22
C ALA A 177 1.45 -1.92 -5.69
N LEU A 178 0.17 -1.81 -6.09
CA LEU A 178 -0.24 -1.99 -7.48
C LEU A 178 0.37 -0.93 -8.40
N LEU A 179 0.28 0.35 -8.02
CA LEU A 179 0.71 1.45 -8.87
C LEU A 179 2.24 1.64 -8.88
N GLU A 180 2.95 1.19 -7.86
CA GLU A 180 4.42 1.21 -7.77
C GLU A 180 5.10 0.04 -8.49
N ALA A 181 4.33 -0.98 -8.88
CA ALA A 181 4.86 -2.15 -9.58
C ALA A 181 5.20 -1.89 -11.05
N PHE A 182 4.88 -0.71 -11.59
CA PHE A 182 5.07 -0.29 -12.97
C PHE A 182 5.82 1.05 -13.00
#